data_fc96b86c21f27ece57a21d5cae41dd1b
#
_entry.id   fc96b86c21f27ece57a21d5cae41dd1b
#
_cell.length_a   1.000
_cell.length_b   1.000
_cell.length_c   1.000
_cell.angle_alpha   90.00
_cell.angle_beta   90.00
_cell.angle_gamma   90.00
#
_symmetry.space_group_name_H-M   'P 1'
#
loop_
_entity.id
_entity.type
_entity.pdbx_description
1 polymer ?
#
loop_
_entity_poly.entity_id
_entity_poly.type
_entity_poly.pdbx_seq_one_letter_code
_entity_poly.pdbx_strand_id
1 'polypeptide(L)'
;MDGSLGRPAREALAAARSLQARLTGSALIVGLVGADVKAAADAAAGCGAERFLGVSGAAFAQSRYATDVLAAEALCRDAGATLILAPGTSRWCRALPGVAHRVGGRADTHVTDLAVADDAVSIVRWYYRQRMEATFRRTQRPWVILVDPGCVSPWDGAAGIASLHAVPVEVPAACLRTTVTGLQAPASGAQTIRPDADLLFVAGAGWTKAQPDGKVHTPDAAGLILGFLRKSQASLGGSKSLVDLSGEGQAVLPFMTHLNQIGQTGATPRHPKGLATCCHGEEPHTVGWRFVSERRAVNLDPNCGWARGKADVLYVADAFAVMAKVNALLAETTPA
;
A
#
# COMPACT_ATOMS: atom_id res chain seq x y z
N MET A 1 -2.18 -14.94 -10.33
CA MET A 1 -0.96 -14.59 -9.57
C MET A 1 0.17 -15.29 -10.26
N ASP A 2 1.19 -14.55 -10.61
CA ASP A 2 2.32 -14.98 -11.47
C ASP A 2 3.44 -15.72 -10.72
N GLY A 3 3.26 -16.02 -9.43
CA GLY A 3 4.27 -16.62 -8.57
C GLY A 3 5.36 -15.66 -8.08
N SER A 4 5.27 -14.38 -8.40
CA SER A 4 6.23 -13.37 -7.96
C SER A 4 6.00 -12.93 -6.51
N LEU A 5 7.08 -12.43 -5.88
CA LEU A 5 7.02 -11.82 -4.55
C LEU A 5 6.67 -10.34 -4.68
N GLY A 6 5.38 -10.01 -4.51
CA GLY A 6 4.88 -8.64 -4.61
C GLY A 6 5.47 -7.68 -3.56
N ARG A 7 5.42 -6.38 -3.83
CA ARG A 7 5.96 -5.32 -2.96
C ARG A 7 5.53 -5.45 -1.49
N PRO A 8 4.25 -5.64 -1.12
CA PRO A 8 3.86 -5.77 0.29
C PRO A 8 4.51 -6.97 1.00
N ALA A 9 4.75 -8.07 0.28
CA ALA A 9 5.45 -9.23 0.84
C ALA A 9 6.93 -8.93 1.07
N ARG A 10 7.59 -8.18 0.18
CA ARG A 10 8.97 -7.72 0.36
C ARG A 10 9.10 -6.71 1.51
N GLU A 11 8.10 -5.88 1.74
CA GLU A 11 8.03 -4.97 2.89
C GLU A 11 7.93 -5.76 4.21
N ALA A 12 7.05 -6.76 4.29
CA ALA A 12 6.93 -7.63 5.45
C ALA A 12 8.23 -8.44 5.70
N LEU A 13 8.90 -8.89 4.64
CA LEU A 13 10.19 -9.58 4.74
C LEU A 13 11.28 -8.66 5.29
N ALA A 14 11.35 -7.41 4.82
CA ALA A 14 12.29 -6.42 5.33
C ALA A 14 12.05 -6.12 6.83
N ALA A 15 10.77 -5.97 7.22
CA ALA A 15 10.38 -5.82 8.62
C ALA A 15 10.82 -7.01 9.48
N ALA A 16 10.58 -8.24 9.00
CA ALA A 16 10.97 -9.46 9.69
C ALA A 16 12.49 -9.57 9.89
N ARG A 17 13.27 -9.26 8.85
CA ARG A 17 14.74 -9.20 8.94
C ARG A 17 15.22 -8.15 9.94
N SER A 18 14.62 -6.97 9.91
CA SER A 18 14.97 -5.89 10.85
C SER A 18 14.71 -6.29 12.31
N LEU A 19 13.62 -7.01 12.57
CA LEU A 19 13.35 -7.56 13.90
C LEU A 19 14.32 -8.67 14.27
N GLN A 20 14.53 -9.64 13.38
CA GLN A 20 15.43 -10.75 13.60
C GLN A 20 16.85 -10.29 13.95
N ALA A 21 17.37 -9.28 13.26
CA ALA A 21 18.69 -8.72 13.52
C ALA A 21 18.84 -8.07 14.91
N ARG A 22 17.75 -7.78 15.61
CA ARG A 22 17.71 -7.11 16.92
C ARG A 22 17.23 -8.01 18.06
N LEU A 23 16.69 -9.19 17.74
CA LEU A 23 16.19 -10.16 18.71
C LEU A 23 17.21 -11.25 18.94
N THR A 24 17.67 -11.40 20.18
CA THR A 24 18.68 -12.41 20.55
C THR A 24 18.16 -13.82 20.30
N GLY A 25 18.98 -14.66 19.66
CA GLY A 25 18.66 -16.07 19.42
C GLY A 25 17.45 -16.33 18.50
N SER A 26 17.04 -15.34 17.71
CA SER A 26 15.92 -15.49 16.79
C SER A 26 16.37 -16.02 15.43
N ALA A 27 15.54 -16.89 14.84
CA ALA A 27 15.70 -17.42 13.49
C ALA A 27 14.66 -16.79 12.55
N LEU A 28 15.04 -16.50 11.30
CA LEU A 28 14.12 -16.10 10.26
C LEU A 28 13.71 -17.31 9.44
N ILE A 29 12.41 -17.55 9.36
CA ILE A 29 11.80 -18.57 8.50
C ILE A 29 10.84 -17.90 7.55
N VAL A 30 10.93 -18.19 6.26
CA VAL A 30 10.03 -17.65 5.23
C VAL A 30 8.98 -18.69 4.87
N GLY A 31 7.70 -18.38 5.08
CA GLY A 31 6.54 -19.20 4.70
C GLY A 31 5.84 -18.64 3.46
N LEU A 32 5.62 -19.46 2.45
CA LEU A 32 5.04 -19.09 1.17
C LEU A 32 3.80 -19.94 0.85
N VAL A 33 2.76 -19.32 0.29
CA VAL A 33 1.50 -19.99 -0.10
C VAL A 33 1.10 -19.57 -1.50
N GLY A 34 0.88 -20.53 -2.39
CA GLY A 34 0.48 -20.23 -3.77
C GLY A 34 0.25 -21.48 -4.63
N ALA A 35 -0.02 -21.28 -5.94
CA ALA A 35 -0.06 -22.40 -6.90
C ALA A 35 1.33 -23.03 -7.04
N ASP A 36 2.32 -22.18 -7.20
CA ASP A 36 3.75 -22.46 -7.17
C ASP A 36 4.41 -21.34 -6.37
N VAL A 37 5.37 -21.68 -5.54
CA VAL A 37 6.05 -20.73 -4.65
C VAL A 37 7.57 -20.71 -4.86
N LYS A 38 8.07 -21.50 -5.83
CA LYS A 38 9.52 -21.63 -6.07
C LYS A 38 10.14 -20.30 -6.52
N ALA A 39 9.54 -19.63 -7.47
CA ALA A 39 10.03 -18.34 -7.97
C ALA A 39 10.05 -17.26 -6.86
N ALA A 40 9.04 -17.24 -5.98
CA ALA A 40 9.00 -16.33 -4.84
C ALA A 40 10.08 -16.66 -3.79
N ALA A 41 10.34 -17.96 -3.54
CA ALA A 41 11.41 -18.40 -2.65
C ALA A 41 12.78 -17.99 -3.20
N ASP A 42 13.02 -18.20 -4.48
CA ASP A 42 14.28 -17.84 -5.15
C ASP A 42 14.50 -16.32 -5.16
N ALA A 43 13.44 -15.53 -5.36
CA ALA A 43 13.51 -14.08 -5.26
C ALA A 43 13.90 -13.60 -3.85
N ALA A 44 13.55 -14.35 -2.81
CA ALA A 44 13.89 -14.04 -1.41
C ALA A 44 15.15 -14.75 -0.89
N ALA A 45 15.85 -15.56 -1.68
CA ALA A 45 16.91 -16.46 -1.21
C ALA A 45 18.02 -15.75 -0.43
N GLY A 46 18.37 -14.51 -0.84
CA GLY A 46 19.40 -13.70 -0.16
C GLY A 46 18.96 -13.03 1.15
N CYS A 47 17.74 -13.28 1.64
CA CYS A 47 17.22 -12.59 2.83
C CYS A 47 17.83 -13.07 4.17
N GLY A 48 18.62 -14.13 4.17
CA GLY A 48 19.23 -14.68 5.39
C GLY A 48 18.27 -15.58 6.18
N ALA A 49 17.19 -16.08 5.57
CA ALA A 49 16.32 -17.06 6.20
C ALA A 49 17.04 -18.43 6.35
N GLU A 50 16.86 -19.03 7.50
CA GLU A 50 17.40 -20.38 7.77
C GLU A 50 16.60 -21.46 7.03
N ARG A 51 15.28 -21.24 6.86
CA ARG A 51 14.38 -22.18 6.19
C ARG A 51 13.40 -21.44 5.29
N PHE A 52 13.09 -22.05 4.15
CA PHE A 52 11.98 -21.66 3.29
C PHE A 52 10.94 -22.78 3.30
N LEU A 53 9.73 -22.47 3.73
CA LEU A 53 8.59 -23.37 3.81
C LEU A 53 7.58 -23.03 2.74
N GLY A 54 7.07 -24.02 2.02
CA GLY A 54 6.12 -23.81 0.94
C GLY A 54 4.87 -24.67 1.07
N VAL A 55 3.72 -24.05 0.98
CA VAL A 55 2.44 -24.73 0.70
C VAL A 55 2.01 -24.36 -0.71
N SER A 56 2.03 -25.32 -1.62
CA SER A 56 1.75 -25.11 -3.02
C SER A 56 0.68 -26.08 -3.55
N GLY A 57 0.03 -25.68 -4.64
CA GLY A 57 -0.96 -26.47 -5.34
C GLY A 57 -2.19 -25.69 -5.78
N ALA A 58 -3.03 -26.29 -6.62
CA ALA A 58 -4.21 -25.66 -7.21
C ALA A 58 -5.20 -25.10 -6.17
N ALA A 59 -5.33 -25.74 -5.01
CA ALA A 59 -6.19 -25.29 -3.92
C ALA A 59 -5.76 -23.94 -3.34
N PHE A 60 -4.51 -23.54 -3.48
CA PHE A 60 -3.90 -22.34 -2.93
C PHE A 60 -3.62 -21.25 -3.98
N ALA A 61 -3.94 -21.52 -5.25
CA ALA A 61 -3.75 -20.61 -6.38
C ALA A 61 -4.59 -19.32 -6.22
N GLN A 62 -5.73 -19.42 -5.60
CA GLN A 62 -6.68 -18.33 -5.42
C GLN A 62 -6.88 -18.01 -3.94
N SER A 63 -7.13 -16.72 -3.65
CA SER A 63 -7.42 -16.26 -2.30
C SER A 63 -8.77 -16.81 -1.81
N ARG A 64 -8.71 -17.76 -0.89
CA ARG A 64 -9.88 -18.38 -0.25
C ARG A 64 -9.60 -18.51 1.25
N TYR A 65 -10.48 -17.96 2.10
CA TYR A 65 -10.27 -17.97 3.56
C TYR A 65 -9.92 -19.36 4.08
N ALA A 66 -10.71 -20.37 3.74
CA ALA A 66 -10.57 -21.71 4.32
C ALA A 66 -9.22 -22.36 3.96
N THR A 67 -8.80 -22.29 2.69
CA THR A 67 -7.51 -22.86 2.26
C THR A 67 -6.32 -22.02 2.74
N ASP A 68 -6.45 -20.69 2.74
CA ASP A 68 -5.39 -19.78 3.22
C ASP A 68 -5.12 -19.98 4.71
N VAL A 69 -6.18 -20.19 5.52
CA VAL A 69 -6.04 -20.46 6.96
C VAL A 69 -5.35 -21.82 7.19
N LEU A 70 -5.75 -22.86 6.47
CA LEU A 70 -5.10 -24.19 6.60
C LEU A 70 -3.62 -24.12 6.25
N ALA A 71 -3.28 -23.47 5.14
CA ALA A 71 -1.90 -23.34 4.70
C ALA A 71 -1.05 -22.54 5.70
N ALA A 72 -1.55 -21.39 6.14
CA ALA A 72 -0.80 -20.54 7.07
C ALA A 72 -0.70 -21.17 8.47
N GLU A 73 -1.72 -21.88 8.94
CA GLU A 73 -1.65 -22.65 10.19
C GLU A 73 -0.58 -23.72 10.12
N ALA A 74 -0.52 -24.50 9.03
CA ALA A 74 0.48 -25.55 8.83
C ALA A 74 1.89 -24.96 8.82
N LEU A 75 2.11 -23.86 8.10
CA LEU A 75 3.41 -23.15 8.09
C LEU A 75 3.80 -22.65 9.47
N CYS A 76 2.89 -22.05 10.23
CA CYS A 76 3.17 -21.56 11.58
C CYS A 76 3.53 -22.69 12.54
N ARG A 77 2.87 -23.85 12.43
CA ARG A 77 3.13 -25.02 13.26
C ARG A 77 4.47 -25.69 12.91
N ASP A 78 4.76 -25.88 11.62
CA ASP A 78 6.03 -26.43 11.14
C ASP A 78 7.22 -25.55 11.55
N ALA A 79 7.06 -24.24 11.43
CA ALA A 79 8.06 -23.27 11.83
C ALA A 79 8.26 -23.17 13.35
N GLY A 80 7.31 -23.63 14.16
CA GLY A 80 7.29 -23.31 15.59
C GLY A 80 7.25 -21.80 15.86
N ALA A 81 6.58 -21.05 14.98
CA ALA A 81 6.68 -19.60 14.93
C ALA A 81 6.12 -18.93 16.18
N THR A 82 6.91 -18.06 16.80
CA THR A 82 6.49 -17.23 17.96
C THR A 82 6.07 -15.82 17.55
N LEU A 83 6.69 -15.28 16.48
CA LEU A 83 6.33 -14.03 15.83
C LEU A 83 6.06 -14.33 14.37
N ILE A 84 4.90 -13.90 13.87
CA ILE A 84 4.49 -14.09 12.48
C ILE A 84 4.28 -12.72 11.87
N LEU A 85 5.16 -12.30 10.97
CA LEU A 85 5.00 -11.06 10.21
C LEU A 85 4.44 -11.38 8.84
N ALA A 86 3.43 -10.63 8.43
CA ALA A 86 2.80 -10.80 7.14
C ALA A 86 2.36 -9.44 6.56
N PRO A 87 2.24 -9.35 5.22
CA PRO A 87 1.75 -8.12 4.61
C PRO A 87 0.28 -7.89 4.93
N GLY A 88 -0.09 -6.64 5.25
CA GLY A 88 -1.45 -6.20 5.51
C GLY A 88 -2.31 -6.14 4.24
N THR A 89 -2.27 -7.17 3.41
CA THR A 89 -3.10 -7.30 2.20
C THR A 89 -4.48 -7.85 2.52
N SER A 90 -5.46 -7.63 1.65
CA SER A 90 -6.83 -8.15 1.82
C SER A 90 -6.89 -9.66 2.01
N ARG A 91 -5.98 -10.42 1.38
CA ARG A 91 -5.86 -11.88 1.57
C ARG A 91 -5.49 -12.21 3.01
N TRP A 92 -4.39 -11.64 3.50
CA TRP A 92 -3.83 -11.98 4.79
C TRP A 92 -4.55 -11.34 5.96
N CYS A 93 -5.06 -10.11 5.81
CA CYS A 93 -5.94 -9.48 6.82
C CYS A 93 -7.21 -10.28 7.08
N ARG A 94 -7.71 -11.00 6.06
CA ARG A 94 -8.86 -11.88 6.21
C ARG A 94 -8.51 -13.22 6.87
N ALA A 95 -7.37 -13.82 6.54
CA ALA A 95 -7.03 -15.19 6.96
C ALA A 95 -6.29 -15.26 8.30
N LEU A 96 -5.28 -14.42 8.51
CA LEU A 96 -4.36 -14.56 9.63
C LEU A 96 -4.94 -14.31 11.03
N PRO A 97 -5.97 -13.49 11.25
CA PRO A 97 -6.65 -13.47 12.54
C PRO A 97 -7.27 -14.83 12.92
N GLY A 98 -7.80 -15.56 11.94
CA GLY A 98 -8.29 -16.92 12.12
C GLY A 98 -7.15 -17.92 12.43
N VAL A 99 -5.99 -17.76 11.79
CA VAL A 99 -4.79 -18.55 12.12
C VAL A 99 -4.33 -18.25 13.54
N ALA A 100 -4.24 -16.99 13.94
CA ALA A 100 -3.86 -16.61 15.31
C ALA A 100 -4.75 -17.29 16.35
N HIS A 101 -6.08 -17.32 16.13
CA HIS A 101 -7.00 -18.03 17.00
C HIS A 101 -6.70 -19.54 17.09
N ARG A 102 -6.45 -20.20 15.95
CA ARG A 102 -6.18 -21.64 15.86
C ARG A 102 -4.87 -22.06 16.51
N VAL A 103 -3.86 -21.20 16.49
CA VAL A 103 -2.57 -21.46 17.13
C VAL A 103 -2.49 -20.92 18.57
N GLY A 104 -3.61 -20.45 19.15
CA GLY A 104 -3.68 -19.93 20.51
C GLY A 104 -3.01 -18.56 20.70
N GLY A 105 -2.77 -17.83 19.62
CA GLY A 105 -2.05 -16.56 19.59
C GLY A 105 -2.94 -15.32 19.60
N ARG A 106 -2.35 -14.21 19.18
CA ARG A 106 -3.01 -12.91 18.98
C ARG A 106 -2.62 -12.32 17.63
N ALA A 107 -3.51 -11.48 17.07
CA ALA A 107 -3.25 -10.76 15.82
C ALA A 107 -3.44 -9.26 16.00
N ASP A 108 -2.52 -8.49 15.44
CA ASP A 108 -2.64 -7.05 15.27
C ASP A 108 -2.49 -6.68 13.80
N THR A 109 -3.46 -5.95 13.30
CA THR A 109 -3.53 -5.41 11.93
C THR A 109 -3.20 -3.93 11.94
N HIS A 110 -2.99 -3.35 10.73
CA HIS A 110 -2.71 -1.92 10.59
C HIS A 110 -1.45 -1.47 11.33
N VAL A 111 -0.43 -2.33 11.31
CA VAL A 111 0.84 -2.05 11.95
C VAL A 111 1.68 -1.21 11.02
N THR A 112 2.14 -0.06 11.53
CA THR A 112 2.83 0.96 10.76
C THR A 112 4.30 1.08 11.12
N ASP A 113 4.68 0.62 12.31
CA ASP A 113 6.07 0.62 12.77
C ASP A 113 6.32 -0.53 13.74
N LEU A 114 7.57 -0.98 13.80
CA LEU A 114 8.03 -2.06 14.65
C LEU A 114 9.38 -1.66 15.29
N ALA A 115 9.51 -1.88 16.58
CA ALA A 115 10.73 -1.63 17.30
C ALA A 115 11.09 -2.80 18.24
N VAL A 116 12.37 -2.94 18.53
CA VAL A 116 12.89 -3.84 19.56
C VAL A 116 13.65 -3.03 20.59
N ALA A 117 13.29 -3.18 21.86
CA ALA A 117 13.99 -2.64 23.00
C ALA A 117 13.99 -3.68 24.11
N ASP A 118 15.15 -3.91 24.74
CA ASP A 118 15.32 -4.89 25.79
C ASP A 118 14.81 -6.30 25.41
N ASP A 119 15.16 -6.72 24.20
CA ASP A 119 14.73 -8.00 23.61
C ASP A 119 13.19 -8.17 23.50
N ALA A 120 12.44 -7.08 23.62
CA ALA A 120 10.99 -7.05 23.52
C ALA A 120 10.52 -6.29 22.28
N VAL A 121 9.59 -6.92 21.53
CA VAL A 121 8.98 -6.30 20.35
C VAL A 121 7.86 -5.37 20.78
N SER A 122 7.85 -4.16 20.23
CA SER A 122 6.74 -3.23 20.25
C SER A 122 6.30 -2.88 18.83
N ILE A 123 5.02 -2.62 18.67
CA ILE A 123 4.44 -2.20 17.40
C ILE A 123 3.70 -0.88 17.59
N VAL A 124 3.66 -0.08 16.53
CA VAL A 124 2.72 1.04 16.39
C VAL A 124 1.62 0.61 15.43
N ARG A 125 0.38 0.82 15.79
CA ARG A 125 -0.75 0.60 14.89
C ARG A 125 -1.75 1.74 14.96
N TRP A 126 -2.50 1.94 13.87
CA TRP A 126 -3.51 2.98 13.82
C TRP A 126 -4.93 2.43 14.12
N TYR A 127 -5.80 3.36 14.58
CA TYR A 127 -7.20 3.14 14.90
C TYR A 127 -8.08 4.23 14.28
N TYR A 128 -9.38 3.98 14.28
CA TYR A 128 -10.40 4.95 13.88
C TYR A 128 -10.07 5.66 12.57
N ARG A 129 -9.83 4.88 11.51
CA ARG A 129 -9.45 5.41 10.19
C ARG A 129 -8.22 6.34 10.28
N GLN A 130 -7.19 5.88 10.98
CA GLN A 130 -5.89 6.54 11.09
C GLN A 130 -5.93 7.88 11.87
N ARG A 131 -6.94 8.09 12.71
CA ARG A 131 -7.02 9.27 13.59
C ARG A 131 -6.22 9.14 14.87
N MET A 132 -5.98 7.93 15.28
CA MET A 132 -5.23 7.60 16.48
C MET A 132 -4.18 6.53 16.16
N GLU A 133 -3.04 6.65 16.83
CA GLU A 133 -2.00 5.63 16.87
C GLU A 133 -1.78 5.19 18.30
N ALA A 134 -1.45 3.92 18.47
CA ALA A 134 -1.09 3.40 19.77
C ALA A 134 0.09 2.44 19.66
N THR A 135 0.97 2.51 20.65
CA THR A 135 2.10 1.59 20.78
C THR A 135 1.70 0.44 21.69
N PHE A 136 1.98 -0.79 21.22
CA PHE A 136 1.66 -2.02 21.95
C PHE A 136 2.88 -2.89 22.15
N ARG A 137 2.85 -3.63 23.24
CA ARG A 137 3.67 -4.82 23.47
C ARG A 137 2.76 -5.98 23.82
N ARG A 138 3.10 -7.19 23.36
CA ARG A 138 2.41 -8.42 23.74
C ARG A 138 3.40 -9.48 24.20
N THR A 139 3.07 -10.11 25.29
CA THR A 139 3.84 -11.26 25.81
C THR A 139 3.29 -12.59 25.30
N GLN A 140 1.99 -12.63 24.96
CA GLN A 140 1.36 -13.85 24.42
C GLN A 140 1.96 -14.21 23.05
N ARG A 141 2.24 -15.50 22.87
CA ARG A 141 2.74 -16.08 21.63
C ARG A 141 1.84 -17.24 21.19
N PRO A 142 1.76 -17.53 19.88
CA PRO A 142 2.30 -16.74 18.77
C PRO A 142 1.63 -15.35 18.62
N TRP A 143 2.40 -14.38 18.13
CA TRP A 143 1.90 -13.06 17.83
C TRP A 143 1.95 -12.80 16.33
N VAL A 144 0.80 -12.63 15.69
CA VAL A 144 0.64 -12.32 14.27
C VAL A 144 0.58 -10.81 14.10
N ILE A 145 1.48 -10.28 13.27
CA ILE A 145 1.65 -8.86 13.00
C ILE A 145 1.46 -8.64 11.51
N LEU A 146 0.41 -7.91 11.14
CA LEU A 146 0.15 -7.55 9.74
C LEU A 146 0.62 -6.11 9.48
N VAL A 147 1.71 -6.00 8.73
CA VAL A 147 2.36 -4.73 8.40
C VAL A 147 1.60 -4.05 7.26
N ASP A 148 1.19 -2.82 7.49
CA ASP A 148 0.49 -2.03 6.46
C ASP A 148 1.43 -1.76 5.27
N PRO A 149 0.95 -1.92 4.02
CA PRO A 149 1.74 -1.61 2.85
C PRO A 149 2.22 -0.16 2.81
N GLY A 150 3.46 0.05 2.39
CA GLY A 150 4.08 1.37 2.27
C GLY A 150 4.67 1.94 3.56
N CYS A 151 4.67 1.17 4.66
CA CYS A 151 5.26 1.61 5.94
C CYS A 151 6.74 1.27 6.08
N VAL A 152 7.19 0.24 5.37
CA VAL A 152 8.57 -0.26 5.41
C VAL A 152 9.12 -0.30 4.00
N SER A 153 10.38 0.08 3.82
CA SER A 153 11.04 -0.09 2.52
C SER A 153 11.08 -1.57 2.14
N PRO A 154 10.71 -1.92 0.90
CA PRO A 154 10.70 -3.31 0.49
C PRO A 154 12.11 -3.89 0.48
N TRP A 155 12.24 -5.15 0.85
CA TRP A 155 13.49 -5.88 0.67
C TRP A 155 13.87 -5.95 -0.82
N ASP A 156 15.10 -5.62 -1.15
CA ASP A 156 15.66 -5.49 -2.50
C ASP A 156 16.94 -6.29 -2.69
N GLY A 157 17.24 -7.22 -1.79
CA GLY A 157 18.43 -8.04 -1.84
C GLY A 157 18.46 -9.03 -3.02
N ALA A 158 19.59 -9.69 -3.19
CA ALA A 158 19.83 -10.58 -4.31
C ALA A 158 18.91 -11.80 -4.31
N ALA A 159 18.40 -12.14 -5.49
CA ALA A 159 17.79 -13.45 -5.73
C ALA A 159 18.85 -14.56 -5.76
N GLY A 160 18.41 -15.80 -5.61
CA GLY A 160 19.28 -16.96 -5.61
C GLY A 160 18.48 -18.25 -5.78
N ILE A 161 19.03 -19.37 -5.33
CA ILE A 161 18.33 -20.66 -5.31
C ILE A 161 18.00 -20.99 -3.86
N ALA A 162 16.73 -20.92 -3.50
CA ALA A 162 16.26 -21.28 -2.16
C ALA A 162 16.03 -22.80 -2.04
N SER A 163 16.50 -23.39 -0.95
CA SER A 163 16.11 -24.76 -0.56
C SER A 163 14.70 -24.72 0.04
N LEU A 164 13.70 -25.02 -0.76
CA LEU A 164 12.29 -24.97 -0.37
C LEU A 164 11.84 -26.30 0.23
N HIS A 165 11.39 -26.26 1.47
CA HIS A 165 10.77 -27.41 2.15
C HIS A 165 9.24 -27.35 1.93
N ALA A 166 8.69 -28.40 1.32
CA ALA A 166 7.25 -28.52 1.10
C ALA A 166 6.55 -28.92 2.41
N VAL A 167 5.56 -28.13 2.81
CA VAL A 167 4.72 -28.43 3.97
C VAL A 167 3.40 -29.04 3.45
N PRO A 168 3.13 -30.30 3.75
CA PRO A 168 1.90 -30.96 3.29
C PRO A 168 0.68 -30.38 4.01
N VAL A 169 -0.38 -30.12 3.25
CA VAL A 169 -1.68 -29.67 3.78
C VAL A 169 -2.78 -30.48 3.16
N GLU A 170 -3.50 -31.22 4.00
CA GLU A 170 -4.73 -31.86 3.57
C GLU A 170 -5.86 -30.83 3.47
N VAL A 171 -6.53 -30.78 2.32
CA VAL A 171 -7.60 -29.81 2.03
C VAL A 171 -8.93 -30.52 1.97
N PRO A 172 -9.75 -30.49 3.03
CA PRO A 172 -11.11 -31.07 3.00
C PRO A 172 -11.98 -30.42 1.91
N ALA A 173 -12.86 -31.21 1.29
CA ALA A 173 -13.76 -30.72 0.24
C ALA A 173 -14.63 -29.51 0.72
N ALA A 174 -14.99 -29.50 2.01
CA ALA A 174 -15.71 -28.38 2.62
C ALA A 174 -14.94 -27.02 2.54
N CYS A 175 -13.62 -27.04 2.43
CA CYS A 175 -12.79 -25.83 2.30
C CYS A 175 -12.76 -25.29 0.86
N LEU A 176 -13.29 -26.04 -0.10
CA LEU A 176 -13.33 -25.67 -1.53
C LEU A 176 -14.71 -25.18 -1.98
N ARG A 177 -15.65 -24.93 -1.07
CA ARG A 177 -17.04 -24.51 -1.37
C ARG A 177 -17.15 -23.18 -2.11
N THR A 178 -16.15 -22.30 -1.99
CA THR A 178 -16.13 -21.00 -2.68
C THR A 178 -15.13 -21.05 -3.82
N THR A 179 -15.49 -20.44 -4.95
CA THR A 179 -14.63 -20.33 -6.12
C THR A 179 -14.51 -18.86 -6.51
N VAL A 180 -13.29 -18.43 -6.84
CA VAL A 180 -13.07 -17.11 -7.48
C VAL A 180 -13.31 -17.32 -8.97
N THR A 181 -14.38 -16.73 -9.48
CA THR A 181 -14.78 -16.87 -10.91
C THR A 181 -14.02 -15.90 -11.82
N GLY A 182 -13.42 -14.86 -11.25
CA GLY A 182 -12.63 -13.88 -12.01
C GLY A 182 -12.19 -12.71 -11.13
N LEU A 183 -11.34 -11.88 -11.71
CA LEU A 183 -10.92 -10.58 -11.18
C LEU A 183 -11.43 -9.51 -12.13
N GLN A 184 -12.22 -8.58 -11.63
CA GLN A 184 -12.64 -7.42 -12.40
C GLN A 184 -11.63 -6.30 -12.15
N ALA A 185 -10.78 -6.05 -13.13
CA ALA A 185 -9.94 -4.86 -13.13
C ALA A 185 -10.78 -3.62 -13.43
N PRO A 186 -10.40 -2.43 -12.93
CA PRO A 186 -10.97 -1.17 -13.41
C PRO A 186 -10.84 -1.09 -14.93
N ALA A 187 -11.78 -0.37 -15.59
CA ALA A 187 -11.72 -0.17 -17.03
C ALA A 187 -10.34 0.39 -17.44
N SER A 188 -9.82 -0.09 -18.56
CA SER A 188 -8.52 0.38 -19.08
C SER A 188 -8.56 1.91 -19.26
N GLY A 189 -7.60 2.62 -18.69
CA GLY A 189 -7.55 4.07 -18.67
C GLY A 189 -8.18 4.72 -17.43
N ALA A 190 -8.89 3.98 -16.58
CA ALA A 190 -9.32 4.50 -15.28
C ALA A 190 -8.09 4.75 -14.40
N GLN A 191 -7.84 6.02 -14.10
CA GLN A 191 -6.79 6.40 -13.15
C GLN A 191 -7.33 6.14 -11.74
N THR A 192 -6.60 5.35 -10.96
CA THR A 192 -6.99 5.00 -9.60
C THR A 192 -5.85 5.26 -8.62
N ILE A 193 -6.17 5.25 -7.33
CA ILE A 193 -5.16 5.24 -6.29
C ILE A 193 -4.48 3.86 -6.30
N ARG A 194 -3.20 3.85 -6.61
CA ARG A 194 -2.38 2.63 -6.72
C ARG A 194 -1.39 2.56 -5.56
N PRO A 195 -1.53 1.56 -4.66
CA PRO A 195 -0.64 1.42 -3.52
C PRO A 195 0.83 1.10 -3.88
N ASP A 196 1.06 0.63 -5.11
CA ASP A 196 2.37 0.27 -5.64
C ASP A 196 3.14 1.46 -6.26
N ALA A 197 2.47 2.59 -6.50
CA ALA A 197 3.11 3.78 -7.06
C ALA A 197 4.01 4.48 -6.04
N ASP A 198 5.14 5.03 -6.48
CA ASP A 198 6.04 5.80 -5.63
C ASP A 198 5.53 7.23 -5.36
N LEU A 199 4.71 7.77 -6.26
CA LEU A 199 4.20 9.12 -6.21
C LEU A 199 2.67 9.13 -6.19
N LEU A 200 2.09 9.88 -5.27
CA LEU A 200 0.69 10.26 -5.26
C LEU A 200 0.55 11.68 -5.81
N PHE A 201 -0.14 11.83 -6.93
CA PHE A 201 -0.59 13.12 -7.43
C PHE A 201 -1.98 13.43 -6.85
N VAL A 202 -2.13 14.59 -6.20
CA VAL A 202 -3.40 15.01 -5.60
C VAL A 202 -3.93 16.24 -6.34
N ALA A 203 -5.05 16.08 -7.01
CA ALA A 203 -5.76 17.20 -7.65
C ALA A 203 -6.69 17.90 -6.66
N GLY A 204 -6.54 19.19 -6.50
CA GLY A 204 -7.46 20.05 -5.74
C GLY A 204 -8.54 20.66 -6.62
N ALA A 205 -9.58 21.24 -6.01
CA ALA A 205 -10.73 21.82 -6.73
C ALA A 205 -10.36 22.99 -7.64
N GLY A 206 -9.22 23.62 -7.45
CA GLY A 206 -8.75 24.70 -8.30
C GLY A 206 -8.59 24.33 -9.78
N TRP A 207 -8.41 23.05 -10.10
CA TRP A 207 -8.35 22.58 -11.49
C TRP A 207 -9.65 22.76 -12.27
N THR A 208 -10.77 22.89 -11.59
CA THR A 208 -12.11 23.07 -12.21
C THR A 208 -12.74 24.41 -11.89
N LYS A 209 -12.01 25.32 -11.24
CA LYS A 209 -12.44 26.69 -10.96
C LYS A 209 -11.98 27.66 -12.05
N ALA A 210 -12.60 28.85 -12.08
CA ALA A 210 -12.19 29.92 -12.96
C ALA A 210 -10.73 30.32 -12.68
N GLN A 211 -9.96 30.47 -13.75
CA GLN A 211 -8.56 30.89 -13.70
C GLN A 211 -8.48 32.45 -13.77
N PRO A 212 -7.29 33.07 -13.71
CA PRO A 212 -7.15 34.53 -13.74
C PRO A 212 -7.78 35.22 -14.96
N ASP A 213 -8.02 34.52 -16.06
CA ASP A 213 -8.73 35.00 -17.24
C ASP A 213 -10.25 34.92 -17.10
N GLY A 214 -10.76 34.50 -15.94
CA GLY A 214 -12.20 34.35 -15.64
C GLY A 214 -12.84 33.10 -16.25
N LYS A 215 -12.08 32.21 -16.92
CA LYS A 215 -12.60 31.01 -17.58
C LYS A 215 -12.22 29.73 -16.84
N VAL A 216 -13.04 28.71 -17.01
CA VAL A 216 -12.76 27.35 -16.53
C VAL A 216 -12.09 26.55 -17.65
N HIS A 217 -10.91 25.98 -17.36
CA HIS A 217 -10.08 25.25 -18.31
C HIS A 217 -10.04 23.75 -18.03
N THR A 218 -11.21 23.13 -17.80
CA THR A 218 -11.29 21.70 -17.44
C THR A 218 -10.67 20.76 -18.49
N PRO A 219 -10.82 20.97 -19.82
CA PRO A 219 -10.16 20.12 -20.81
C PRO A 219 -8.63 20.21 -20.74
N ASP A 220 -8.07 21.40 -20.53
CA ASP A 220 -6.63 21.59 -20.39
C ASP A 220 -6.11 20.95 -19.12
N ALA A 221 -6.83 21.12 -18.00
CA ALA A 221 -6.56 20.45 -16.74
C ALA A 221 -6.51 18.93 -16.90
N ALA A 222 -7.51 18.35 -17.58
CA ALA A 222 -7.56 16.93 -17.88
C ALA A 222 -6.35 16.47 -18.69
N GLY A 223 -6.00 17.21 -19.75
CA GLY A 223 -4.83 16.91 -20.59
C GLY A 223 -3.52 16.92 -19.81
N LEU A 224 -3.32 17.93 -18.97
CA LEU A 224 -2.12 18.08 -18.13
C LEU A 224 -2.00 16.96 -17.09
N ILE A 225 -3.07 16.66 -16.37
CA ILE A 225 -3.08 15.62 -15.33
C ILE A 225 -2.85 14.24 -15.96
N LEU A 226 -3.60 13.87 -16.98
CA LEU A 226 -3.47 12.58 -17.64
C LEU A 226 -2.12 12.43 -18.34
N GLY A 227 -1.58 13.52 -18.92
CA GLY A 227 -0.24 13.55 -19.48
C GLY A 227 0.83 13.25 -18.46
N PHE A 228 0.74 13.85 -17.28
CA PHE A 228 1.64 13.60 -16.16
C PHE A 228 1.56 12.16 -15.66
N LEU A 229 0.34 11.65 -15.44
CA LEU A 229 0.13 10.30 -14.92
C LEU A 229 0.67 9.21 -15.84
N ARG A 230 0.49 9.38 -17.18
CA ARG A 230 1.05 8.44 -18.16
C ARG A 230 2.57 8.35 -18.09
N LYS A 231 3.26 9.48 -17.91
CA LYS A 231 4.72 9.55 -17.89
C LYS A 231 5.32 9.16 -16.54
N SER A 232 4.75 9.62 -15.46
CA SER A 232 5.26 9.40 -14.10
C SER A 232 4.81 8.09 -13.49
N GLN A 233 3.78 7.44 -14.06
CA GLN A 233 3.10 6.29 -13.46
C GLN A 233 2.59 6.56 -12.03
N ALA A 234 2.32 7.81 -11.70
CA ALA A 234 1.82 8.23 -10.40
C ALA A 234 0.40 7.70 -10.14
N SER A 235 0.10 7.55 -8.85
CA SER A 235 -1.25 7.32 -8.35
C SER A 235 -2.05 8.62 -8.43
N LEU A 236 -3.34 8.56 -8.77
CA LEU A 236 -4.23 9.72 -8.81
C LEU A 236 -5.12 9.77 -7.57
N GLY A 237 -4.97 10.82 -6.79
CA GLY A 237 -5.86 11.20 -5.71
C GLY A 237 -6.51 12.56 -5.95
N GLY A 238 -7.55 12.86 -5.23
CA GLY A 238 -8.21 14.16 -5.28
C GLY A 238 -8.82 14.60 -3.97
N SER A 239 -9.13 15.89 -3.86
CA SER A 239 -9.90 16.41 -2.74
C SER A 239 -11.38 15.99 -2.85
N LYS A 240 -12.07 15.99 -1.71
CA LYS A 240 -13.52 15.73 -1.69
C LYS A 240 -14.27 16.71 -2.58
N SER A 241 -13.96 17.98 -2.46
CA SER A 241 -14.64 19.04 -3.22
C SER A 241 -14.53 18.84 -4.73
N LEU A 242 -13.40 18.35 -5.23
CA LEU A 242 -13.23 18.08 -6.66
C LEU A 242 -14.14 16.97 -7.16
N VAL A 243 -14.42 15.94 -6.36
CA VAL A 243 -15.24 14.78 -6.77
C VAL A 243 -16.73 14.96 -6.47
N ASP A 244 -17.10 15.82 -5.52
CA ASP A 244 -18.50 16.08 -5.16
C ASP A 244 -19.20 17.07 -6.12
N LEU A 245 -18.46 17.89 -6.84
CA LEU A 245 -19.00 18.97 -7.69
C LEU A 245 -19.89 18.48 -8.85
N SER A 246 -19.78 17.21 -9.23
CA SER A 246 -20.61 16.64 -10.31
C SER A 246 -22.12 16.66 -9.99
N GLY A 247 -22.49 16.56 -8.71
CA GLY A 247 -23.87 16.65 -8.24
C GLY A 247 -24.45 18.06 -8.26
N GLU A 248 -23.60 19.10 -8.39
CA GLU A 248 -23.96 20.50 -8.33
C GLU A 248 -24.00 21.19 -9.73
N GLY A 249 -23.84 20.40 -10.80
CA GLY A 249 -23.83 20.92 -12.16
C GLY A 249 -22.57 21.72 -12.53
N GLN A 250 -21.52 21.63 -11.75
CA GLN A 250 -20.25 22.31 -12.00
C GLN A 250 -19.33 21.48 -12.93
N ALA A 251 -18.33 22.14 -13.50
CA ALA A 251 -17.32 21.49 -14.33
C ALA A 251 -16.54 20.46 -13.52
N VAL A 252 -16.40 19.24 -14.04
CA VAL A 252 -15.72 18.12 -13.38
C VAL A 252 -14.67 17.49 -14.28
N LEU A 253 -13.69 16.84 -13.68
CA LEU A 253 -12.76 15.97 -14.39
C LEU A 253 -13.42 14.59 -14.57
N PRO A 254 -13.74 14.16 -15.80
CA PRO A 254 -14.60 12.98 -16.03
C PRO A 254 -13.98 11.66 -15.60
N PHE A 255 -12.66 11.62 -15.38
CA PHE A 255 -11.92 10.45 -14.92
C PHE A 255 -11.77 10.40 -13.39
N MET A 256 -12.31 11.38 -12.65
CA MET A 256 -12.24 11.40 -11.19
C MET A 256 -13.59 11.04 -10.57
N THR A 257 -13.55 10.21 -9.56
CA THR A 257 -14.70 9.75 -8.79
C THR A 257 -14.37 9.72 -7.30
N HIS A 258 -15.33 9.39 -6.46
CA HIS A 258 -15.10 9.17 -5.03
C HIS A 258 -14.03 8.12 -4.73
N LEU A 259 -13.74 7.21 -5.66
CA LEU A 259 -12.64 6.24 -5.52
C LEU A 259 -11.25 6.90 -5.51
N ASN A 260 -11.14 8.09 -6.10
CA ASN A 260 -9.90 8.87 -6.10
C ASN A 260 -9.78 9.78 -4.88
N GLN A 261 -10.85 9.93 -4.08
CA GLN A 261 -10.82 10.78 -2.90
C GLN A 261 -9.82 10.25 -1.87
N ILE A 262 -8.85 11.07 -1.48
CA ILE A 262 -7.95 10.76 -0.37
C ILE A 262 -8.53 11.23 0.96
N GLY A 263 -8.25 10.52 2.05
CA GLY A 263 -8.62 10.95 3.39
C GLY A 263 -9.77 10.19 4.01
N GLN A 264 -10.68 10.90 4.70
CA GLN A 264 -11.61 10.33 5.66
C GLN A 264 -12.63 9.35 5.06
N THR A 265 -13.12 9.60 3.88
CA THR A 265 -14.18 8.82 3.22
C THR A 265 -13.71 8.06 2.00
N GLY A 266 -12.53 8.38 1.46
CA GLY A 266 -11.90 7.70 0.34
C GLY A 266 -10.77 6.78 0.78
N ALA A 267 -9.98 6.33 -0.17
CA ALA A 267 -8.77 5.57 0.08
C ALA A 267 -7.73 6.44 0.80
N THR A 268 -6.96 5.82 1.67
CA THR A 268 -5.87 6.49 2.39
C THR A 268 -4.56 5.84 1.96
N PRO A 269 -3.98 6.31 0.86
CA PRO A 269 -2.79 5.71 0.32
C PRO A 269 -1.56 6.06 1.16
N ARG A 270 -0.62 5.13 1.23
CA ARG A 270 0.73 5.36 1.71
C ARG A 270 1.65 5.40 0.51
N HIS A 271 2.26 6.56 0.29
CA HIS A 271 3.21 6.75 -0.81
C HIS A 271 4.48 7.41 -0.30
N PRO A 272 5.66 7.05 -0.82
CA PRO A 272 6.91 7.73 -0.47
C PRO A 272 6.85 9.23 -0.77
N LYS A 273 6.23 9.60 -1.89
CA LYS A 273 6.17 10.98 -2.39
C LYS A 273 4.74 11.39 -2.70
N GLY A 274 4.45 12.67 -2.51
CA GLY A 274 3.19 13.27 -2.89
C GLY A 274 3.35 14.66 -3.47
N LEU A 275 2.54 14.95 -4.50
CA LEU A 275 2.44 16.26 -5.14
C LEU A 275 0.98 16.70 -5.14
N ALA A 276 0.65 17.68 -4.31
CA ALA A 276 -0.66 18.31 -4.30
C ALA A 276 -0.66 19.57 -5.17
N THR A 277 -1.73 19.76 -5.92
CA THR A 277 -1.84 20.86 -6.88
C THR A 277 -3.21 21.50 -6.83
N CYS A 278 -3.28 22.81 -7.06
CA CYS A 278 -4.53 23.59 -7.14
C CYS A 278 -5.46 23.46 -5.93
N CYS A 279 -4.90 23.49 -4.73
CA CYS A 279 -5.67 23.44 -3.50
C CYS A 279 -6.15 24.84 -3.12
N HIS A 280 -7.18 25.33 -3.71
CA HIS A 280 -7.77 26.66 -3.43
C HIS A 280 -8.40 26.70 -2.03
N GLY A 281 -7.60 26.92 -0.98
CA GLY A 281 -8.10 27.12 0.38
C GLY A 281 -8.93 25.95 0.95
N GLU A 282 -9.15 24.93 0.15
CA GLU A 282 -9.83 23.73 0.60
C GLU A 282 -8.87 22.89 1.41
N GLU A 283 -9.31 22.44 2.57
CA GLU A 283 -8.61 21.37 3.25
C GLU A 283 -8.73 20.11 2.42
N PRO A 284 -7.71 19.65 1.69
CA PRO A 284 -7.69 18.26 1.28
C PRO A 284 -7.76 17.46 2.57
N HIS A 285 -8.49 16.38 2.55
CA HIS A 285 -8.67 15.59 3.74
C HIS A 285 -7.30 15.20 4.27
N THR A 286 -6.87 15.96 5.27
CA THR A 286 -5.55 15.95 5.89
C THR A 286 -5.12 14.58 6.39
N VAL A 287 -6.11 13.71 6.61
CA VAL A 287 -5.89 12.35 7.05
C VAL A 287 -5.14 11.53 6.00
N GLY A 288 -5.47 11.61 4.71
CA GLY A 288 -4.75 10.87 3.66
C GLY A 288 -3.36 11.43 3.36
N TRP A 289 -3.24 12.77 3.39
CA TRP A 289 -1.98 13.44 3.08
C TRP A 289 -0.86 13.18 4.10
N ARG A 290 -1.18 12.99 5.36
CA ARG A 290 -0.19 12.70 6.41
C ARG A 290 0.55 11.36 6.23
N PHE A 291 0.02 10.44 5.41
CA PHE A 291 0.64 9.16 5.10
C PHE A 291 1.56 9.20 3.87
N VAL A 292 1.82 10.38 3.37
CA VAL A 292 2.85 10.64 2.35
C VAL A 292 4.10 11.14 3.07
N SER A 293 5.26 10.55 2.78
CA SER A 293 6.51 10.87 3.49
C SER A 293 7.10 12.20 3.04
N GLU A 294 7.33 12.38 1.72
CA GLU A 294 7.79 13.63 1.13
C GLU A 294 6.62 14.36 0.47
N ARG A 295 6.20 15.48 1.04
CA ARG A 295 5.00 16.21 0.62
C ARG A 295 5.38 17.52 -0.05
N ARG A 296 5.02 17.65 -1.32
CA ARG A 296 5.19 18.88 -2.09
C ARG A 296 3.84 19.42 -2.53
N ALA A 297 3.70 20.72 -2.55
CA ALA A 297 2.49 21.39 -2.99
C ALA A 297 2.80 22.51 -3.98
N VAL A 298 1.92 22.67 -4.97
CA VAL A 298 1.91 23.81 -5.90
C VAL A 298 0.60 24.57 -5.69
N ASN A 299 0.67 25.83 -5.28
CA ASN A 299 -0.48 26.68 -5.03
C ASN A 299 -0.14 28.15 -5.32
N LEU A 300 -1.07 28.90 -5.86
CA LEU A 300 -0.94 30.34 -6.10
C LEU A 300 -0.94 31.15 -4.78
N ASP A 301 -1.68 30.70 -3.78
CA ASP A 301 -1.76 31.39 -2.50
C ASP A 301 -0.63 30.96 -1.55
N PRO A 302 0.33 31.85 -1.24
CA PRO A 302 1.40 31.56 -0.29
C PRO A 302 0.91 31.38 1.15
N ASN A 303 -0.31 31.82 1.44
CA ASN A 303 -0.92 31.74 2.77
C ASN A 303 -1.93 30.59 2.88
N CYS A 304 -2.06 29.76 1.85
CA CYS A 304 -2.90 28.57 1.92
C CYS A 304 -2.50 27.74 3.15
N GLY A 305 -3.31 27.82 4.20
CA GLY A 305 -3.00 27.20 5.50
C GLY A 305 -2.82 25.71 5.42
N TRP A 306 -3.44 25.09 4.42
CA TRP A 306 -3.24 23.68 4.15
C TRP A 306 -1.82 23.37 3.62
N ALA A 307 -1.40 24.04 2.56
CA ALA A 307 -0.09 23.81 1.96
C ALA A 307 1.03 24.22 2.92
N ARG A 308 0.89 25.40 3.55
CA ARG A 308 1.90 25.95 4.46
C ARG A 308 2.10 25.12 5.73
N GLY A 309 1.06 24.48 6.26
CA GLY A 309 1.14 23.70 7.48
C GLY A 309 1.40 22.21 7.29
N LYS A 310 1.32 21.70 6.06
CA LYS A 310 1.26 20.23 5.81
C LYS A 310 2.12 19.73 4.64
N ALA A 311 2.61 20.64 3.79
CA ALA A 311 3.61 20.31 2.79
C ALA A 311 5.01 20.58 3.35
N ASP A 312 5.96 19.72 3.01
CA ASP A 312 7.37 19.95 3.37
C ASP A 312 7.96 21.05 2.48
N VAL A 313 7.47 21.17 1.24
CA VAL A 313 7.83 22.25 0.29
C VAL A 313 6.58 22.78 -0.39
N LEU A 314 6.40 24.10 -0.33
CA LEU A 314 5.35 24.82 -1.08
C LEU A 314 6.00 25.61 -2.22
N TYR A 315 5.60 25.31 -3.45
CA TYR A 315 5.91 26.11 -4.63
C TYR A 315 4.76 27.09 -4.87
N VAL A 316 5.02 28.38 -4.71
CA VAL A 316 4.04 29.44 -4.99
C VAL A 316 4.07 29.71 -6.49
N ALA A 317 3.18 29.04 -7.20
CA ALA A 317 3.11 29.12 -8.67
C ALA A 317 1.75 28.63 -9.19
N ASP A 318 1.47 28.98 -10.44
CA ASP A 318 0.31 28.45 -11.17
C ASP A 318 0.53 26.98 -11.52
N ALA A 319 -0.40 26.13 -11.09
CA ALA A 319 -0.31 24.70 -11.31
C ALA A 319 -0.45 24.31 -12.80
N PHE A 320 -1.22 25.04 -13.60
CA PHE A 320 -1.30 24.79 -15.04
C PHE A 320 0.07 25.00 -15.70
N ALA A 321 0.72 26.14 -15.42
CA ALA A 321 2.04 26.46 -15.98
C ALA A 321 3.12 25.45 -15.47
N VAL A 322 3.11 25.13 -14.18
CA VAL A 322 4.04 24.16 -13.58
C VAL A 322 3.87 22.80 -14.23
N MET A 323 2.63 22.28 -14.33
CA MET A 323 2.39 20.94 -14.86
C MET A 323 2.65 20.87 -16.38
N ALA A 324 2.42 21.94 -17.12
CA ALA A 324 2.83 22.02 -18.53
C ALA A 324 4.36 21.85 -18.67
N LYS A 325 5.14 22.59 -17.85
CA LYS A 325 6.60 22.51 -17.88
C LYS A 325 7.09 21.12 -17.41
N VAL A 326 6.51 20.56 -16.35
CA VAL A 326 6.86 19.22 -15.86
C VAL A 326 6.59 18.17 -16.95
N ASN A 327 5.44 18.24 -17.61
CA ASN A 327 5.11 17.33 -18.70
C ASN A 327 6.09 17.42 -19.89
N ALA A 328 6.58 18.63 -20.20
CA ALA A 328 7.60 18.82 -21.24
C ALA A 328 8.94 18.16 -20.83
N LEU A 329 9.40 18.42 -19.60
CA LEU A 329 10.65 17.83 -19.08
C LEU A 329 10.58 16.29 -19.01
N LEU A 330 9.45 15.73 -18.58
CA LEU A 330 9.28 14.28 -18.56
C LEU A 330 9.27 13.66 -19.97
N ALA A 331 8.87 14.42 -21.01
CA ALA A 331 8.94 13.95 -22.38
C ALA A 331 10.39 13.89 -22.91
N GLU A 332 11.26 14.77 -22.42
CA GLU A 332 12.69 14.80 -22.80
C GLU A 332 13.50 13.68 -22.10
N THR A 333 13.05 13.22 -20.91
CA THR A 333 13.77 12.24 -20.08
C THR A 333 13.36 10.79 -20.32
N THR A 334 12.25 10.54 -21.02
CA THR A 334 11.79 9.17 -21.31
C THR A 334 12.37 8.77 -22.68
N PRO A 335 13.33 7.83 -22.77
CA PRO A 335 13.74 7.27 -24.07
C PRO A 335 12.55 6.56 -24.72
N ALA A 336 12.41 6.71 -26.03
CA ALA A 336 11.35 6.13 -26.85
C ALA A 336 11.37 4.59 -26.83
#